data_a2003156a14734fa7dfdb55f7ac8ed33
#
_entry.id   a2003156a14734fa7dfdb55f7ac8ed33
#
_cell.length_a   1.000
_cell.length_b   1.000
_cell.length_c   1.000
_cell.angle_alpha   90.00
_cell.angle_beta   90.00
_cell.angle_gamma   90.00
#
_symmetry.space_group_name_H-M   'P 1'
#
loop_
_entity.id
_entity.type
_entity.pdbx_description
1 polymer ?
#
loop_
_entity_poly.entity_id
_entity_poly.type
_entity_poly.pdbx_seq_one_letter_code
_entity_poly.pdbx_strand_id
1 'polypeptide(L)'
;IKLLNKKYRGTNKATNVLSFSVDEQLTKNLLIGDIVLCIEIIKKEAKEYSKDFENRLKHMIIHGFLHLLNFNHEAKHERIKMEDLERNIMDTISAGEPY
;
A
#
# COMPACT_ATOMS: atom_id res chain seq x y z
N ILE A 1 -3.79 -6.02 -12.62
CA ILE A 1 -2.77 -5.82 -11.56
C ILE A 1 -1.74 -6.94 -11.52
N LYS A 2 -2.16 -8.16 -11.84
CA LYS A 2 -1.25 -9.31 -11.94
C LYS A 2 -0.16 -9.08 -12.99
N LEU A 3 -0.52 -8.55 -14.16
CA LEU A 3 0.44 -8.21 -15.21
C LEU A 3 1.41 -7.12 -14.78
N LEU A 4 0.89 -6.08 -14.10
CA LEU A 4 1.73 -5.00 -13.59
C LEU A 4 2.71 -5.52 -12.56
N ASN A 5 2.24 -6.40 -11.66
CA ASN A 5 3.09 -6.99 -10.64
C ASN A 5 4.21 -7.82 -11.27
N LYS A 6 3.91 -8.63 -12.30
CA LYS A 6 4.91 -9.39 -13.04
C LYS A 6 5.92 -8.50 -13.73
N LYS A 7 5.46 -7.41 -14.36
CA LYS A 7 6.31 -6.49 -15.11
C LYS A 7 7.29 -5.74 -14.22
N TYR A 8 6.84 -5.25 -13.07
CA TYR A 8 7.64 -4.36 -12.23
C TYR A 8 8.27 -5.04 -11.01
N ARG A 9 7.75 -6.19 -10.58
CA ARG A 9 8.26 -6.91 -9.41
C ARG A 9 8.80 -8.28 -9.72
N GLY A 10 8.70 -8.72 -10.97
CA GLY A 10 9.18 -10.04 -11.36
C GLY A 10 8.32 -11.20 -10.86
N THR A 11 7.12 -10.93 -10.36
CA THR A 11 6.20 -11.94 -9.87
C THR A 11 4.96 -12.03 -10.74
N ASN A 12 4.39 -13.22 -10.86
CA ASN A 12 3.17 -13.48 -11.62
C ASN A 12 1.95 -13.63 -10.72
N LYS A 13 2.01 -13.09 -9.53
CA LYS A 13 0.96 -13.19 -8.53
C LYS A 13 0.19 -11.89 -8.41
N ALA A 14 -1.14 -11.95 -8.37
CA ALA A 14 -1.97 -10.78 -8.14
C ALA A 14 -1.78 -10.25 -6.72
N THR A 15 -1.88 -8.93 -6.55
CA THR A 15 -1.75 -8.28 -5.26
C THR A 15 -2.83 -7.20 -5.12
N ASN A 16 -3.05 -6.72 -3.88
CA ASN A 16 -4.05 -5.71 -3.60
C ASN A 16 -3.62 -4.29 -3.96
N VAL A 17 -2.32 -4.01 -3.90
CA VAL A 17 -1.78 -2.68 -4.18
C VAL A 17 -0.38 -2.79 -4.76
N LEU A 18 -0.07 -1.92 -5.71
CA LEU A 18 1.28 -1.73 -6.26
C LEU A 18 1.61 -0.25 -6.21
N SER A 19 2.85 0.05 -5.88
CA SER A 19 3.37 1.41 -5.85
C SER A 19 4.54 1.52 -6.83
N PHE A 20 4.54 2.58 -7.63
CA PHE A 20 5.56 2.81 -8.65
C PHE A 20 6.17 4.18 -8.43
N SER A 21 7.43 4.23 -8.01
CA SER A 21 8.17 5.48 -7.85
C SER A 21 8.48 6.09 -9.20
N VAL A 22 8.49 7.41 -9.26
CA VAL A 22 8.82 8.17 -10.46
C VAL A 22 10.20 8.79 -10.28
N ASP A 23 11.00 8.78 -11.35
CA ASP A 23 12.31 9.41 -11.33
C ASP A 23 12.15 10.93 -11.19
N GLU A 24 12.67 11.48 -10.11
CA GLU A 24 12.59 12.91 -9.82
C GLU A 24 13.25 13.77 -10.90
N GLN A 25 14.27 13.25 -11.58
CA GLN A 25 14.94 13.95 -12.66
C GLN A 25 14.03 14.15 -13.87
N LEU A 26 13.04 13.28 -14.05
CA LEU A 26 12.11 13.35 -15.17
C LEU A 26 10.89 14.21 -14.88
N THR A 27 10.49 14.34 -13.63
CA THR A 27 9.21 14.95 -13.27
C THR A 27 9.31 16.28 -12.55
N LYS A 28 10.50 16.71 -12.17
CA LYS A 28 10.73 17.92 -11.38
C LYS A 28 9.80 17.99 -10.16
N ASN A 29 9.65 16.89 -9.48
CA ASN A 29 9.18 16.76 -8.10
C ASN A 29 7.71 17.05 -7.78
N LEU A 30 6.86 17.10 -8.73
CA LEU A 30 5.42 17.23 -8.45
C LEU A 30 4.72 15.89 -8.34
N LEU A 31 5.36 14.81 -8.81
CA LEU A 31 4.80 13.46 -8.80
C LEU A 31 5.83 12.51 -8.22
N ILE A 32 5.53 11.90 -7.07
CA ILE A 32 6.44 10.95 -6.42
C ILE A 32 6.21 9.52 -6.87
N GLY A 33 5.07 9.21 -7.48
CA GLY A 33 4.77 7.88 -7.97
C GLY A 33 3.29 7.67 -8.17
N ASP A 34 2.95 6.43 -8.52
CA ASP A 34 1.58 5.98 -8.74
C ASP A 34 1.24 4.83 -7.80
N ILE A 35 -0.02 4.74 -7.42
CA ILE A 35 -0.55 3.63 -6.64
C ILE A 35 -1.66 2.97 -7.46
N VAL A 36 -1.54 1.67 -7.69
CA VAL A 36 -2.55 0.88 -8.40
C VAL A 36 -3.21 -0.06 -7.40
N LEU A 37 -4.54 0.01 -7.31
CA LEU A 37 -5.33 -0.76 -6.36
C LEU A 37 -6.17 -1.82 -7.09
N CYS A 38 -6.23 -3.02 -6.53
CA CYS A 38 -7.14 -4.05 -6.99
C CYS A 38 -8.34 -4.13 -6.04
N ILE A 39 -9.43 -3.49 -6.43
CA ILE A 39 -10.62 -3.36 -5.59
C ILE A 39 -11.21 -4.72 -5.21
N GLU A 40 -11.23 -5.67 -6.15
CA GLU A 40 -11.78 -7.01 -5.90
C GLU A 40 -11.01 -7.76 -4.83
N ILE A 41 -9.66 -7.67 -4.86
CA ILE A 41 -8.82 -8.31 -3.85
C ILE A 41 -9.01 -7.62 -2.50
N ILE A 42 -9.09 -6.28 -2.48
CA ILE A 42 -9.30 -5.52 -1.25
C ILE A 42 -10.65 -5.88 -0.61
N LYS A 43 -11.72 -6.00 -1.41
CA LYS A 43 -13.02 -6.43 -0.91
C LYS A 43 -12.96 -7.82 -0.29
N LYS A 44 -12.27 -8.74 -0.94
CA LYS A 44 -12.10 -10.11 -0.46
C LYS A 44 -11.34 -10.13 0.87
N GLU A 45 -10.26 -9.37 0.94
CA GLU A 45 -9.45 -9.28 2.16
C GLU A 45 -10.21 -8.65 3.32
N ALA A 46 -10.98 -7.60 3.04
CA ALA A 46 -11.81 -6.97 4.07
C ALA A 46 -12.76 -7.99 4.69
N LYS A 47 -13.38 -8.81 3.86
CA LYS A 47 -14.28 -9.85 4.32
C LYS A 47 -13.55 -10.94 5.11
N GLU A 48 -12.39 -11.38 4.62
CA GLU A 48 -11.57 -12.39 5.29
C GLU A 48 -11.10 -11.95 6.68
N TYR A 49 -10.71 -10.68 6.80
CA TYR A 49 -10.16 -10.14 8.05
C TYR A 49 -11.21 -9.46 8.92
N SER A 50 -12.48 -9.56 8.55
CA SER A 50 -13.59 -8.90 9.26
C SER A 50 -13.35 -7.40 9.43
N LYS A 51 -12.87 -6.76 8.38
CA LYS A 51 -12.65 -5.31 8.32
C LYS A 51 -13.68 -4.65 7.44
N ASP A 52 -13.98 -3.38 7.73
CA ASP A 52 -14.80 -2.57 6.85
C ASP A 52 -14.07 -2.32 5.52
N PHE A 53 -14.77 -2.40 4.40
CA PHE A 53 -14.15 -2.23 3.09
C PHE A 53 -13.48 -0.85 2.95
N GLU A 54 -14.17 0.22 3.35
CA GLU A 54 -13.60 1.57 3.23
C GLU A 54 -12.33 1.72 4.07
N ASN A 55 -12.33 1.14 5.27
CA ASN A 55 -11.16 1.19 6.13
C ASN A 55 -10.02 0.37 5.55
N ARG A 56 -10.31 -0.80 4.98
CA ARG A 56 -9.29 -1.61 4.31
C ARG A 56 -8.72 -0.90 3.08
N LEU A 57 -9.58 -0.22 2.31
CA LEU A 57 -9.17 0.57 1.16
C LEU A 57 -8.23 1.71 1.60
N LYS A 58 -8.61 2.43 2.65
CA LYS A 58 -7.76 3.50 3.20
C LYS A 58 -6.42 2.96 3.66
N HIS A 59 -6.42 1.80 4.33
CA HIS A 59 -5.17 1.15 4.76
C HIS A 59 -4.26 0.83 3.57
N MET A 60 -4.82 0.30 2.49
CA MET A 60 -4.01 -0.06 1.33
C MET A 60 -3.45 1.17 0.61
N ILE A 61 -4.19 2.27 0.57
CA ILE A 61 -3.70 3.54 0.02
C ILE A 61 -2.53 4.05 0.86
N ILE A 62 -2.68 4.05 2.18
CA ILE A 62 -1.63 4.47 3.11
C ILE A 62 -0.39 3.60 2.95
N HIS A 63 -0.59 2.29 2.91
CA HIS A 63 0.49 1.32 2.75
C HIS A 63 1.29 1.57 1.46
N GLY A 64 0.59 1.76 0.34
CA GLY A 64 1.21 2.07 -0.94
C GLY A 64 1.95 3.40 -0.92
N PHE A 65 1.38 4.41 -0.27
CA PHE A 65 2.01 5.72 -0.13
C PHE A 65 3.31 5.64 0.69
N LEU A 66 3.30 4.89 1.78
CA LEU A 66 4.51 4.70 2.59
C LEU A 66 5.61 4.00 1.80
N HIS A 67 5.26 3.06 0.94
CA HIS A 67 6.24 2.44 0.04
C HIS A 67 6.85 3.47 -0.92
N LEU A 68 6.06 4.41 -1.41
CA LEU A 68 6.58 5.50 -2.25
C LEU A 68 7.56 6.38 -1.50
N LEU A 69 7.42 6.49 -0.18
CA LEU A 69 8.35 7.22 0.68
C LEU A 69 9.52 6.36 1.14
N ASN A 70 9.73 5.20 0.52
CA ASN A 70 10.81 4.27 0.79
C ASN A 70 10.73 3.52 2.13
N PHE A 71 9.54 3.45 2.73
CA PHE A 71 9.34 2.54 3.85
C PHE A 71 9.19 1.12 3.32
N ASN A 72 9.80 0.16 3.99
CA ASN A 72 9.78 -1.25 3.62
C ASN A 72 9.25 -2.10 4.77
N HIS A 73 8.94 -3.37 4.49
CA HIS A 73 8.50 -4.32 5.50
C HIS A 73 9.22 -5.67 5.37
N GLU A 74 10.38 -5.68 4.71
CA GLU A 74 11.16 -6.91 4.52
C GLU A 74 11.89 -7.33 5.79
N ALA A 75 12.59 -6.40 6.44
CA ALA A 75 13.23 -6.66 7.71
C ALA A 75 12.25 -6.41 8.86
N LYS A 76 12.42 -7.15 9.96
CA LYS A 76 11.51 -7.06 11.10
C LYS A 76 11.39 -5.65 11.67
N HIS A 77 12.51 -4.96 11.85
CA HIS A 77 12.49 -3.59 12.41
C HIS A 77 11.86 -2.59 11.45
N GLU A 78 12.05 -2.78 10.14
CA GLU A 78 11.42 -1.95 9.11
C GLU A 78 9.91 -2.17 9.10
N ARG A 79 9.48 -3.43 9.22
CA ARG A 79 8.07 -3.78 9.25
C ARG A 79 7.37 -3.17 10.46
N ILE A 80 7.99 -3.27 11.65
CA ILE A 80 7.42 -2.69 12.87
C ILE A 80 7.24 -1.19 12.72
N LYS A 81 8.26 -0.51 12.21
CA LYS A 81 8.22 0.94 12.00
C LYS A 81 7.11 1.33 11.02
N MET A 82 6.98 0.61 9.91
CA MET A 82 5.95 0.86 8.93
C MET A 82 4.56 0.62 9.48
N GLU A 83 4.37 -0.49 10.20
CA GLU A 83 3.07 -0.81 10.80
C GLU A 83 2.66 0.21 11.86
N ASP A 84 3.61 0.71 12.64
CA ASP A 84 3.33 1.76 13.62
C ASP A 84 2.89 3.05 12.93
N LEU A 85 3.53 3.42 11.83
CA LEU A 85 3.11 4.58 11.04
C LEU A 85 1.71 4.39 10.46
N GLU A 86 1.43 3.21 9.94
CA GLU A 86 0.10 2.88 9.42
C GLU A 86 -0.97 3.01 10.49
N ARG A 87 -0.71 2.49 11.70
CA ARG A 87 -1.63 2.61 12.82
C ARG A 87 -1.88 4.07 13.21
N ASN A 88 -0.81 4.85 13.30
CA ASN A 88 -0.91 6.26 13.67
C ASN A 88 -1.72 7.06 12.65
N ILE A 89 -1.49 6.83 11.37
CA ILE A 89 -2.22 7.51 10.30
C ILE A 89 -3.68 7.08 10.30
N MET A 90 -3.94 5.79 10.41
CA MET A 90 -5.31 5.26 10.44
C MET A 90 -6.09 5.81 11.63
N ASP A 91 -5.45 5.90 12.79
CA ASP A 91 -6.05 6.47 13.99
C ASP A 91 -6.38 7.96 13.79
N THR A 92 -5.45 8.70 13.20
CA THR A 92 -5.63 10.12 12.93
C THR A 92 -6.86 10.41 12.05
N ILE A 93 -7.12 9.55 11.08
CA ILE A 93 -8.28 9.70 10.18
C ILE A 93 -9.50 8.89 10.65
N SER A 94 -9.45 8.31 11.84
CA SER A 94 -10.53 7.49 12.41
C SER A 94 -10.94 6.35 11.49
N ALA A 95 -9.97 5.69 10.88
CA ALA A 95 -10.21 4.60 9.93
C ALA A 95 -10.06 3.20 10.55
N GLY A 96 -10.01 3.11 11.88
CA GLY A 96 -9.93 1.84 12.59
C GLY A 96 -8.53 1.28 12.70
N GLU A 97 -8.42 0.10 13.30
CA GLU A 97 -7.15 -0.61 13.47
C GLU A 97 -6.84 -1.38 12.18
N PRO A 98 -5.67 -1.16 11.54
CA PRO A 98 -5.35 -1.84 10.28
C PRO A 98 -5.01 -3.32 10.44
N TYR A 99 -4.55 -3.71 11.62
CA TYR A 99 -4.10 -5.09 11.87
C TYR A 99 -4.87 -5.81 12.95
#